data_8bca462b6d2de4615f019304d246a7e4
#
_entry.id   8bca462b6d2de4615f019304d246a7e4
#
_cell.length_a   1.000
_cell.length_b   1.000
_cell.length_c   1.000
_cell.angle_alpha   90.00
_cell.angle_beta   90.00
_cell.angle_gamma   90.00
#
_symmetry.space_group_name_H-M   'P 1'
#
loop_
_entity.id
_entity.type
_entity.pdbx_description
1 polymer ?
#
loop_
_entity_poly.entity_id
_entity_poly.type
_entity_poly.pdbx_seq_one_letter_code
_entity_poly.pdbx_strand_id
1 'polypeptide(L)'
;ITPFNHPMNQVAHKVVPSIATNNRIVVKPSEKVPLSCYLFADILYEAGLPPQMLQVITGDPNEIADELVTNPAIDLITFTGGVSIGKSIASRMGYRRAVLELGGNDPIIVMEDADLDEASTLAVSGSYKNSGQRCTAIKRMLVHEAVADRFTELVVEKTRAWSYGNPADPSNDMGTVIDEAAAMFCESRVNDAIARGARLLVGNVRDGALYSPTVVDRVTPDMPLVKYETFGPVSPIMRFRDIDEAIRMSNSTDYALSSSICTNRFDYITRFITELEVGSVNVREVPGYRLELTPFGGVKDSGLGYKEGVQEAMKSFTNVKTYSLPW
;
A
#
# COMPACT_ATOMS: atom_id res chain seq x y z
N ILE A 1 -3.31 -0.96 15.61
CA ILE A 1 -2.25 0.04 15.40
C ILE A 1 -2.35 0.51 13.96
N THR A 2 -2.40 1.82 13.70
CA THR A 2 -2.68 2.38 12.36
C THR A 2 -1.57 3.32 11.87
N PRO A 3 -1.33 3.38 10.54
CA PRO A 3 -0.33 4.24 9.92
C PRO A 3 -0.85 5.66 9.71
N PHE A 4 0.02 6.52 9.16
CA PHE A 4 -0.28 7.94 8.92
C PHE A 4 -0.99 8.23 7.60
N ASN A 5 -0.85 7.37 6.59
CA ASN A 5 -1.15 7.71 5.19
C ASN A 5 -2.65 7.82 4.84
N HIS A 6 -3.51 7.14 5.61
CA HIS A 6 -4.97 7.25 5.52
C HIS A 6 -5.57 7.28 6.93
N PRO A 7 -5.39 8.38 7.69
CA PRO A 7 -5.57 8.41 9.14
C PRO A 7 -6.98 8.08 9.62
N MET A 8 -8.01 8.45 8.87
CA MET A 8 -9.40 8.10 9.18
C MET A 8 -9.75 6.68 8.70
N ASN A 9 -9.44 6.39 7.44
CA ASN A 9 -9.85 5.13 6.81
C ASN A 9 -9.18 3.91 7.46
N GLN A 10 -7.90 3.98 7.79
CA GLN A 10 -7.17 2.87 8.44
C GLN A 10 -7.67 2.63 9.89
N VAL A 11 -8.13 3.65 10.58
CA VAL A 11 -8.80 3.50 11.87
C VAL A 11 -10.14 2.81 11.69
N ALA A 12 -10.97 3.27 10.75
CA ALA A 12 -12.27 2.67 10.46
C ALA A 12 -12.18 1.19 10.09
N HIS A 13 -11.20 0.80 9.28
CA HIS A 13 -10.96 -0.60 8.88
C HIS A 13 -10.70 -1.56 10.04
N LYS A 14 -10.26 -1.05 11.20
CA LYS A 14 -9.99 -1.85 12.40
C LYS A 14 -11.07 -1.70 13.46
N VAL A 15 -11.55 -0.49 13.68
CA VAL A 15 -12.55 -0.18 14.72
C VAL A 15 -13.93 -0.72 14.33
N VAL A 16 -14.37 -0.49 13.09
CA VAL A 16 -15.73 -0.87 12.67
C VAL A 16 -15.97 -2.38 12.75
N PRO A 17 -15.11 -3.25 12.17
CA PRO A 17 -15.33 -4.71 12.29
C PRO A 17 -15.20 -5.21 13.73
N SER A 18 -14.35 -4.60 14.55
CA SER A 18 -14.24 -4.93 15.98
C SER A 18 -15.55 -4.67 16.72
N ILE A 19 -16.12 -3.48 16.55
CA ILE A 19 -17.40 -3.10 17.17
C ILE A 19 -18.55 -3.95 16.61
N ALA A 20 -18.61 -4.15 15.30
CA ALA A 20 -19.63 -4.94 14.64
C ALA A 20 -19.68 -6.40 15.12
N THR A 21 -18.58 -6.92 15.61
CA THR A 21 -18.44 -8.27 16.17
C THR A 21 -18.43 -8.29 17.72
N ASN A 22 -18.83 -7.17 18.33
CA ASN A 22 -18.93 -7.01 19.79
C ASN A 22 -17.60 -7.20 20.55
N ASN A 23 -16.49 -6.80 19.95
CA ASN A 23 -15.20 -6.79 20.61
C ASN A 23 -14.87 -5.40 21.18
N ARG A 24 -14.06 -5.37 22.22
CA ARG A 24 -13.42 -4.16 22.71
C ARG A 24 -12.12 -3.95 21.96
N ILE A 25 -11.78 -2.69 21.69
CA ILE A 25 -10.57 -2.36 20.95
C ILE A 25 -9.81 -1.21 21.58
N VAL A 26 -8.50 -1.36 21.66
CA VAL A 26 -7.56 -0.27 21.95
C VAL A 26 -6.89 0.11 20.63
N VAL A 27 -6.99 1.37 20.25
CA VAL A 27 -6.39 1.91 19.03
C VAL A 27 -5.23 2.83 19.34
N LYS A 28 -4.09 2.53 18.75
CA LYS A 28 -2.93 3.43 18.71
C LYS A 28 -2.80 3.99 17.30
N PRO A 29 -3.25 5.22 17.02
CA PRO A 29 -2.97 5.87 15.74
C PRO A 29 -1.49 6.23 15.61
N SER A 30 -1.05 6.55 14.38
CA SER A 30 0.27 7.14 14.21
C SER A 30 0.37 8.45 15.01
N GLU A 31 1.50 8.65 15.69
CA GLU A 31 1.84 9.86 16.43
C GLU A 31 1.91 11.11 15.52
N LYS A 32 2.09 10.91 14.22
CA LYS A 32 2.14 12.00 13.22
C LYS A 32 0.76 12.55 12.86
N VAL A 33 -0.31 11.76 13.04
CA VAL A 33 -1.68 12.12 12.60
C VAL A 33 -2.76 11.59 13.57
N PRO A 34 -2.68 11.87 14.88
CA PRO A 34 -3.59 11.27 15.86
C PRO A 34 -5.01 11.86 15.84
N LEU A 35 -5.18 13.11 15.40
CA LEU A 35 -6.42 13.86 15.57
C LEU A 35 -7.62 13.23 14.85
N SER A 36 -7.42 12.65 13.67
CA SER A 36 -8.51 11.97 12.95
C SER A 36 -9.07 10.77 13.71
N CYS A 37 -8.23 10.06 14.47
CA CYS A 37 -8.67 8.93 15.29
C CYS A 37 -9.51 9.40 16.48
N TYR A 38 -9.11 10.48 17.15
CA TYR A 38 -9.88 11.07 18.25
C TYR A 38 -11.23 11.56 17.77
N LEU A 39 -11.25 12.34 16.67
CA LEU A 39 -12.51 12.80 16.09
C LEU A 39 -13.46 11.63 15.74
N PHE A 40 -12.91 10.56 15.18
CA PHE A 40 -13.71 9.38 14.87
C PHE A 40 -14.26 8.70 16.13
N ALA A 41 -13.48 8.62 17.19
CA ALA A 41 -13.93 8.08 18.48
C ALA A 41 -15.03 8.95 19.11
N ASP A 42 -14.87 10.28 19.09
CA ASP A 42 -15.88 11.22 19.60
C ASP A 42 -17.21 11.05 18.86
N ILE A 43 -17.19 10.98 17.53
CA ILE A 43 -18.41 10.71 16.71
C ILE A 43 -19.08 9.40 17.14
N LEU A 44 -18.33 8.34 17.39
CA LEU A 44 -18.89 7.07 17.83
C LEU A 44 -19.48 7.15 19.23
N TYR A 45 -18.85 7.85 20.17
CA TYR A 45 -19.40 8.05 21.52
C TYR A 45 -20.66 8.90 21.50
N GLU A 46 -20.69 9.97 20.73
CA GLU A 46 -21.90 10.79 20.52
C GLU A 46 -23.06 9.99 19.89
N ALA A 47 -22.71 9.01 19.03
CA ALA A 47 -23.69 8.07 18.47
C ALA A 47 -24.15 6.97 19.45
N GLY A 48 -23.65 6.97 20.69
CA GLY A 48 -24.04 6.05 21.74
C GLY A 48 -23.16 4.80 21.92
N LEU A 49 -21.96 4.77 21.31
CA LEU A 49 -21.00 3.68 21.58
C LEU A 49 -20.55 3.75 23.05
N PRO A 50 -20.70 2.64 23.83
CA PRO A 50 -20.21 2.61 25.21
C PRO A 50 -18.69 2.88 25.26
N PRO A 51 -18.20 3.78 26.15
CA PRO A 51 -16.78 4.12 26.21
C PRO A 51 -15.83 2.94 26.39
N GLN A 52 -16.32 1.85 27.01
CA GLN A 52 -15.53 0.64 27.22
C GLN A 52 -15.27 -0.17 25.93
N MET A 53 -15.99 0.13 24.85
CA MET A 53 -15.85 -0.59 23.58
C MET A 53 -14.67 -0.09 22.77
N LEU A 54 -14.28 1.17 22.94
CA LEU A 54 -13.19 1.79 22.17
C LEU A 54 -12.32 2.61 23.15
N GLN A 55 -11.02 2.42 23.08
CA GLN A 55 -10.01 3.23 23.76
C GLN A 55 -9.00 3.75 22.75
N VAL A 56 -8.72 5.03 22.74
CA VAL A 56 -7.68 5.63 21.89
C VAL A 56 -6.51 6.03 22.77
N ILE A 57 -5.33 5.56 22.44
CA ILE A 57 -4.08 5.89 23.13
C ILE A 57 -3.07 6.47 22.17
N THR A 58 -2.36 7.48 22.61
CA THR A 58 -1.23 8.09 21.88
C THR A 58 0.00 8.13 22.78
N GLY A 59 1.16 8.13 22.17
CA GLY A 59 2.44 8.19 22.87
C GLY A 59 3.59 7.77 21.98
N ASP A 60 4.80 7.89 22.47
CA ASP A 60 5.98 7.38 21.78
C ASP A 60 5.87 5.86 21.60
N PRO A 61 5.98 5.34 20.35
CA PRO A 61 5.96 3.90 20.11
C PRO A 61 6.97 3.12 20.97
N ASN A 62 8.12 3.69 21.26
CA ASN A 62 9.14 3.03 22.09
C ASN A 62 8.71 2.83 23.56
N GLU A 63 7.77 3.64 24.05
CA GLU A 63 7.25 3.53 25.42
C GLU A 63 6.06 2.59 25.54
N ILE A 64 5.18 2.57 24.53
CA ILE A 64 3.87 1.91 24.63
C ILE A 64 3.72 0.65 23.77
N ALA A 65 4.58 0.43 22.77
CA ALA A 65 4.40 -0.66 21.81
C ALA A 65 4.58 -2.04 22.46
N ASP A 66 5.50 -2.18 23.41
CA ASP A 66 5.74 -3.45 24.09
C ASP A 66 4.50 -3.91 24.85
N GLU A 67 3.88 -3.03 25.62
CA GLU A 67 2.66 -3.35 26.36
C GLU A 67 1.52 -3.74 25.42
N LEU A 68 1.32 -2.99 24.34
CA LEU A 68 0.28 -3.31 23.33
C LEU A 68 0.51 -4.65 22.63
N VAL A 69 1.76 -5.03 22.41
CA VAL A 69 2.10 -6.23 21.64
C VAL A 69 2.20 -7.46 22.56
N THR A 70 2.63 -7.32 23.81
CA THR A 70 2.93 -8.45 24.70
C THR A 70 1.90 -8.69 25.80
N ASN A 71 1.03 -7.71 26.11
CA ASN A 71 0.05 -7.82 27.18
C ASN A 71 -0.89 -9.01 26.96
N PRO A 72 -1.02 -9.93 27.95
CA PRO A 72 -1.86 -11.12 27.81
C PRO A 72 -3.37 -10.82 27.71
N ALA A 73 -3.83 -9.61 28.04
CA ALA A 73 -5.22 -9.20 27.88
C ALA A 73 -5.60 -8.88 26.43
N ILE A 74 -4.63 -8.88 25.50
CA ILE A 74 -4.87 -8.65 24.07
C ILE A 74 -4.96 -10.01 23.36
N ASP A 75 -6.12 -10.32 22.78
CA ASP A 75 -6.39 -11.58 22.07
C ASP A 75 -5.99 -11.53 20.60
N LEU A 76 -6.10 -10.36 19.97
CA LEU A 76 -5.82 -10.15 18.56
C LEU A 76 -5.06 -8.83 18.36
N ILE A 77 -4.01 -8.87 17.53
CA ILE A 77 -3.31 -7.67 17.10
C ILE A 77 -3.65 -7.40 15.64
N THR A 78 -4.20 -6.23 15.35
CA THR A 78 -4.36 -5.74 13.97
C THR A 78 -3.43 -4.55 13.76
N PHE A 79 -2.56 -4.68 12.76
CA PHE A 79 -1.53 -3.69 12.45
C PHE A 79 -1.49 -3.40 10.95
N THR A 80 -1.44 -2.12 10.60
CA THR A 80 -1.09 -1.66 9.25
C THR A 80 0.11 -0.73 9.36
N GLY A 81 1.16 -1.01 8.60
CA GLY A 81 2.39 -0.22 8.62
C GLY A 81 3.57 -0.88 7.92
N GLY A 82 4.79 -0.47 8.25
CA GLY A 82 6.02 -0.96 7.63
C GLY A 82 6.31 -2.42 7.93
N VAL A 83 6.92 -3.12 6.96
CA VAL A 83 7.26 -4.56 7.05
C VAL A 83 8.11 -4.91 8.28
N SER A 84 9.16 -4.11 8.55
CA SER A 84 10.05 -4.37 9.68
C SER A 84 9.33 -4.36 11.03
N ILE A 85 8.42 -3.42 11.21
CA ILE A 85 7.60 -3.32 12.42
C ILE A 85 6.60 -4.48 12.50
N GLY A 86 5.93 -4.81 11.38
CA GLY A 86 5.03 -5.96 11.32
C GLY A 86 5.72 -7.28 11.69
N LYS A 87 6.92 -7.52 11.16
CA LYS A 87 7.75 -8.69 11.53
C LYS A 87 8.15 -8.67 13.01
N SER A 88 8.51 -7.50 13.54
CA SER A 88 8.80 -7.34 14.98
C SER A 88 7.59 -7.65 15.86
N ILE A 89 6.40 -7.18 15.48
CA ILE A 89 5.14 -7.53 16.18
C ILE A 89 4.92 -9.04 16.14
N ALA A 90 4.99 -9.64 14.95
CA ALA A 90 4.77 -11.07 14.76
C ALA A 90 5.72 -11.94 15.63
N SER A 91 6.97 -11.52 15.78
CA SER A 91 7.96 -12.26 16.60
C SER A 91 7.74 -12.14 18.11
N ARG A 92 7.01 -11.12 18.58
CA ARG A 92 6.84 -10.81 20.01
C ARG A 92 5.44 -11.08 20.56
N MET A 93 4.43 -11.16 19.70
CA MET A 93 3.04 -11.30 20.11
C MET A 93 2.69 -12.65 20.75
N GLY A 94 3.57 -13.65 20.72
CA GLY A 94 3.31 -14.99 21.24
C GLY A 94 2.24 -15.76 20.43
N TYR A 95 1.50 -16.63 21.09
CA TYR A 95 0.49 -17.52 20.48
C TYR A 95 -0.87 -16.80 20.33
N ARG A 96 -0.87 -15.65 19.67
CA ARG A 96 -2.07 -14.84 19.39
C ARG A 96 -2.29 -14.70 17.90
N ARG A 97 -3.49 -14.33 17.51
CA ARG A 97 -3.77 -14.01 16.12
C ARG A 97 -3.29 -12.61 15.77
N ALA A 98 -2.86 -12.44 14.54
CA ALA A 98 -2.57 -11.12 13.99
C ALA A 98 -3.19 -10.95 12.62
N VAL A 99 -3.66 -9.73 12.34
CA VAL A 99 -3.99 -9.25 11.00
C VAL A 99 -2.95 -8.19 10.66
N LEU A 100 -2.07 -8.50 9.73
CA LEU A 100 -0.95 -7.64 9.34
C LEU A 100 -1.14 -7.20 7.89
N GLU A 101 -1.36 -5.90 7.69
CA GLU A 101 -1.36 -5.24 6.40
C GLU A 101 -0.09 -4.39 6.31
N LEU A 102 0.87 -4.88 5.53
CA LEU A 102 2.21 -4.31 5.50
C LEU A 102 2.49 -3.58 4.19
N GLY A 103 3.76 -3.30 3.90
CA GLY A 103 4.17 -2.61 2.69
C GLY A 103 3.80 -3.38 1.42
N GLY A 104 3.80 -2.68 0.31
CA GLY A 104 3.64 -3.22 -1.03
C GLY A 104 4.67 -2.63 -1.98
N ASN A 105 5.00 -3.37 -3.02
CA ASN A 105 5.87 -2.91 -4.10
C ASN A 105 5.19 -3.21 -5.45
N ASP A 106 3.95 -2.75 -5.54
CA ASP A 106 2.97 -3.17 -6.52
C ASP A 106 3.35 -2.75 -7.94
N PRO A 107 3.32 -3.66 -8.91
CA PRO A 107 3.58 -3.33 -10.31
C PRO A 107 2.30 -2.93 -11.05
N ILE A 108 2.48 -2.11 -12.08
CA ILE A 108 1.64 -2.13 -13.28
C ILE A 108 2.40 -2.87 -14.38
N ILE A 109 1.77 -3.85 -15.01
CA ILE A 109 2.32 -4.65 -16.10
C ILE A 109 1.61 -4.28 -17.38
N VAL A 110 2.35 -3.74 -18.36
CA VAL A 110 1.81 -3.24 -19.62
C VAL A 110 2.27 -4.16 -20.75
N MET A 111 1.34 -4.91 -21.34
CA MET A 111 1.60 -5.82 -22.44
C MET A 111 1.59 -5.08 -23.78
N GLU A 112 2.07 -5.75 -24.83
CA GLU A 112 2.20 -5.20 -26.18
C GLU A 112 0.86 -4.82 -26.85
N ASP A 113 -0.24 -5.39 -26.36
CA ASP A 113 -1.61 -5.14 -26.86
C ASP A 113 -2.39 -4.09 -26.05
N ALA A 114 -1.77 -3.53 -25.01
CA ALA A 114 -2.41 -2.58 -24.12
C ALA A 114 -2.78 -1.27 -24.82
N ASP A 115 -3.89 -0.65 -24.40
CA ASP A 115 -4.16 0.75 -24.66
C ASP A 115 -3.17 1.59 -23.84
N LEU A 116 -2.20 2.21 -24.54
CA LEU A 116 -1.12 2.94 -23.88
C LEU A 116 -1.57 4.26 -23.26
N ASP A 117 -2.63 4.88 -23.76
CA ASP A 117 -3.15 6.10 -23.16
C ASP A 117 -3.84 5.79 -21.83
N GLU A 118 -4.69 4.76 -21.80
CA GLU A 118 -5.30 4.24 -20.58
C GLU A 118 -4.21 3.79 -19.58
N ALA A 119 -3.30 2.93 -20.01
CA ALA A 119 -2.25 2.38 -19.16
C ALA A 119 -1.34 3.45 -18.53
N SER A 120 -0.96 4.47 -19.31
CA SER A 120 -0.14 5.58 -18.81
C SER A 120 -0.92 6.49 -17.85
N THR A 121 -2.24 6.67 -18.05
CA THR A 121 -3.10 7.39 -17.11
C THR A 121 -3.22 6.65 -15.78
N LEU A 122 -3.44 5.35 -15.81
CA LEU A 122 -3.44 4.49 -14.62
C LEU A 122 -2.08 4.52 -13.91
N ALA A 123 -0.98 4.44 -14.68
CA ALA A 123 0.36 4.47 -14.14
C ALA A 123 0.65 5.75 -13.35
N VAL A 124 0.37 6.90 -13.92
CA VAL A 124 0.61 8.22 -13.31
C VAL A 124 -0.28 8.42 -12.08
N SER A 125 -1.59 8.22 -12.23
CA SER A 125 -2.53 8.36 -11.11
C SER A 125 -2.27 7.35 -9.99
N GLY A 126 -1.93 6.12 -10.36
CA GLY A 126 -1.58 5.05 -9.43
C GLY A 126 -0.28 5.31 -8.67
N SER A 127 0.67 6.02 -9.26
CA SER A 127 1.94 6.37 -8.62
C SER A 127 1.83 7.59 -7.71
N TYR A 128 1.06 8.62 -8.08
CA TYR A 128 1.17 9.94 -7.45
C TYR A 128 0.03 10.34 -6.52
N LYS A 129 -1.17 9.74 -6.61
CA LYS A 129 -2.23 9.98 -5.63
C LYS A 129 -1.72 9.77 -4.22
N ASN A 130 -2.05 10.71 -3.31
CA ASN A 130 -1.55 10.76 -1.93
C ASN A 130 0.00 10.80 -1.84
N SER A 131 0.63 11.47 -2.80
CA SER A 131 2.10 11.59 -2.92
C SER A 131 2.81 10.22 -2.97
N GLY A 132 2.16 9.19 -3.55
CA GLY A 132 2.68 7.83 -3.60
C GLY A 132 2.72 7.10 -2.26
N GLN A 133 2.22 7.71 -1.18
CA GLN A 133 2.26 7.15 0.18
C GLN A 133 1.10 6.16 0.41
N ARG A 134 1.00 5.15 -0.45
CA ARG A 134 0.02 4.06 -0.37
C ARG A 134 0.73 2.72 -0.51
N CYS A 135 0.34 1.74 0.29
CA CYS A 135 0.87 0.37 0.14
C CYS A 135 0.61 -0.17 -1.28
N THR A 136 -0.54 0.17 -1.86
CA THR A 136 -0.96 -0.20 -3.22
C THR A 136 -0.63 0.85 -4.29
N ALA A 137 0.25 1.83 -4.03
CA ALA A 137 0.73 2.69 -5.09
C ALA A 137 1.53 1.88 -6.13
N ILE A 138 1.47 2.31 -7.39
CA ILE A 138 2.34 1.74 -8.42
C ILE A 138 3.77 2.18 -8.12
N LYS A 139 4.61 1.22 -7.79
CA LYS A 139 6.02 1.41 -7.43
C LYS A 139 6.97 0.77 -8.44
N ARG A 140 6.43 0.01 -9.41
CA ARG A 140 7.17 -0.60 -10.51
C ARG A 140 6.33 -0.57 -11.77
N MET A 141 6.84 -0.01 -12.86
CA MET A 141 6.22 -0.07 -14.18
C MET A 141 6.97 -1.11 -15.01
N LEU A 142 6.36 -2.28 -15.19
CA LEU A 142 6.88 -3.36 -16.02
C LEU A 142 6.24 -3.23 -17.39
N VAL A 143 7.01 -3.00 -18.44
CA VAL A 143 6.49 -2.64 -19.75
C VAL A 143 7.10 -3.52 -20.83
N HIS A 144 6.26 -4.13 -21.67
CA HIS A 144 6.73 -4.92 -22.79
C HIS A 144 7.60 -4.07 -23.74
N GLU A 145 8.78 -4.59 -24.15
CA GLU A 145 9.80 -3.80 -24.86
C GLU A 145 9.26 -3.16 -26.16
N ALA A 146 8.33 -3.84 -26.85
CA ALA A 146 7.73 -3.33 -28.10
C ALA A 146 6.97 -2.02 -27.93
N VAL A 147 6.46 -1.70 -26.74
CA VAL A 147 5.65 -0.50 -26.47
C VAL A 147 6.29 0.42 -25.43
N ALA A 148 7.44 0.03 -24.88
CA ALA A 148 8.04 0.69 -23.73
C ALA A 148 8.44 2.15 -24.00
N ASP A 149 8.99 2.44 -25.17
CA ASP A 149 9.43 3.80 -25.49
C ASP A 149 8.21 4.74 -25.62
N ARG A 150 7.16 4.31 -26.32
CA ARG A 150 5.93 5.11 -26.45
C ARG A 150 5.20 5.27 -25.11
N PHE A 151 5.11 4.21 -24.32
CA PHE A 151 4.54 4.28 -22.98
C PHE A 151 5.32 5.26 -22.09
N THR A 152 6.65 5.21 -22.13
CA THR A 152 7.52 6.11 -21.36
C THR A 152 7.29 7.57 -21.74
N GLU A 153 7.15 7.88 -23.03
CA GLU A 153 6.82 9.25 -23.51
C GLU A 153 5.49 9.74 -22.90
N LEU A 154 4.45 8.92 -22.94
CA LEU A 154 3.13 9.26 -22.38
C LEU A 154 3.18 9.44 -20.85
N VAL A 155 3.91 8.59 -20.13
CA VAL A 155 4.11 8.75 -18.68
C VAL A 155 4.82 10.06 -18.37
N VAL A 156 5.88 10.41 -19.12
CA VAL A 156 6.61 11.67 -18.95
C VAL A 156 5.69 12.87 -19.20
N GLU A 157 4.93 12.85 -20.28
CA GLU A 157 3.98 13.91 -20.63
C GLU A 157 2.95 14.12 -19.51
N LYS A 158 2.28 13.06 -19.08
CA LYS A 158 1.26 13.10 -18.03
C LYS A 158 1.84 13.45 -16.66
N THR A 159 3.07 13.01 -16.37
CA THR A 159 3.76 13.39 -15.12
C THR A 159 4.10 14.87 -15.07
N ARG A 160 4.50 15.48 -16.20
CA ARG A 160 4.75 16.92 -16.28
C ARG A 160 3.48 17.77 -16.09
N ALA A 161 2.33 17.21 -16.47
CA ALA A 161 1.03 17.85 -16.28
C ALA A 161 0.49 17.69 -14.85
N TRP A 162 1.08 16.79 -14.04
CA TRP A 162 0.63 16.54 -12.66
C TRP A 162 1.11 17.65 -11.74
N SER A 163 0.17 18.48 -11.27
CA SER A 163 0.48 19.62 -10.40
C SER A 163 0.84 19.16 -8.97
N TYR A 164 1.79 19.84 -8.35
CA TYR A 164 2.18 19.54 -6.97
C TYR A 164 2.62 20.81 -6.24
N GLY A 165 2.35 20.86 -4.93
CA GLY A 165 2.66 22.05 -4.13
C GLY A 165 2.03 22.02 -2.75
N ASN A 166 1.59 23.21 -2.27
CA ASN A 166 0.92 23.34 -0.98
C ASN A 166 -0.36 22.46 -0.96
N PRO A 167 -0.49 21.50 -0.03
CA PRO A 167 -1.65 20.63 0.06
C PRO A 167 -2.96 21.35 0.41
N ALA A 168 -2.90 22.57 0.92
CA ALA A 168 -4.08 23.39 1.18
C ALA A 168 -4.62 24.11 -0.08
N ASP A 169 -3.87 24.11 -1.17
CA ASP A 169 -4.29 24.65 -2.45
C ASP A 169 -4.97 23.55 -3.29
N PRO A 170 -6.30 23.65 -3.54
CA PRO A 170 -7.06 22.65 -4.29
C PRO A 170 -6.69 22.57 -5.77
N SER A 171 -5.87 23.47 -6.29
CA SER A 171 -5.37 23.40 -7.67
C SER A 171 -4.21 22.40 -7.84
N ASN A 172 -3.61 21.92 -6.74
CA ASN A 172 -2.58 20.91 -6.79
C ASN A 172 -3.16 19.49 -6.72
N ASP A 173 -2.72 18.62 -7.62
CA ASP A 173 -3.06 17.20 -7.62
C ASP A 173 -2.37 16.44 -6.49
N MET A 174 -1.23 16.96 -6.01
CA MET A 174 -0.38 16.31 -5.02
C MET A 174 0.24 17.33 -4.05
N GLY A 175 0.23 16.98 -2.76
CA GLY A 175 0.91 17.72 -1.70
C GLY A 175 2.28 17.15 -1.34
N THR A 176 2.69 17.39 -0.08
CA THR A 176 3.94 16.89 0.49
C THR A 176 3.85 15.38 0.81
N VAL A 177 5.00 14.73 0.96
CA VAL A 177 5.10 13.50 1.75
C VAL A 177 5.02 13.85 3.24
N ILE A 178 4.98 12.83 4.11
CA ILE A 178 4.65 13.02 5.53
C ILE A 178 5.62 13.96 6.27
N ASP A 179 6.88 13.91 5.89
CA ASP A 179 7.93 14.77 6.46
C ASP A 179 9.15 14.87 5.53
N GLU A 180 10.10 15.74 5.89
CA GLU A 180 11.33 15.93 5.13
C GLU A 180 12.19 14.67 5.07
N ALA A 181 12.22 13.86 6.12
CA ALA A 181 12.99 12.61 6.14
C ALA A 181 12.49 11.62 5.08
N ALA A 182 11.16 11.54 4.88
CA ALA A 182 10.56 10.75 3.81
C ALA A 182 10.92 11.28 2.41
N ALA A 183 10.94 12.59 2.22
CA ALA A 183 11.37 13.21 0.97
C ALA A 183 12.85 12.96 0.67
N MET A 184 13.72 13.10 1.66
CA MET A 184 15.15 12.76 1.56
C MET A 184 15.36 11.28 1.23
N PHE A 185 14.54 10.39 1.77
CA PHE A 185 14.61 8.97 1.45
C PHE A 185 14.25 8.70 -0.01
N CYS A 186 13.21 9.33 -0.55
CA CYS A 186 12.87 9.24 -1.98
C CYS A 186 14.02 9.73 -2.86
N GLU A 187 14.56 10.91 -2.56
CA GLU A 187 15.70 11.50 -3.27
C GLU A 187 16.92 10.55 -3.26
N SER A 188 17.25 9.98 -2.11
CA SER A 188 18.39 9.06 -1.97
C SER A 188 18.22 7.80 -2.82
N ARG A 189 17.01 7.23 -2.89
CA ARG A 189 16.67 6.07 -3.72
C ARG A 189 16.83 6.36 -5.21
N VAL A 190 16.37 7.53 -5.65
CA VAL A 190 16.48 7.96 -7.04
C VAL A 190 17.94 8.23 -7.40
N ASN A 191 18.69 8.91 -6.54
CA ASN A 191 20.12 9.20 -6.76
C ASN A 191 20.97 7.92 -6.82
N ASP A 192 20.69 6.91 -5.96
CA ASP A 192 21.35 5.59 -6.06
C ASP A 192 21.05 4.91 -7.40
N ALA A 193 19.81 4.95 -7.87
CA ALA A 193 19.44 4.36 -9.16
C ALA A 193 20.16 5.07 -10.33
N ILE A 194 20.24 6.40 -10.32
CA ILE A 194 20.99 7.18 -11.32
C ILE A 194 22.48 6.82 -11.30
N ALA A 195 23.07 6.73 -10.12
CA ALA A 195 24.49 6.33 -9.97
C ALA A 195 24.77 4.92 -10.51
N ARG A 196 23.76 4.04 -10.53
CA ARG A 196 23.81 2.69 -11.11
C ARG A 196 23.45 2.63 -12.60
N GLY A 197 23.23 3.78 -13.25
CA GLY A 197 22.99 3.87 -14.70
C GLY A 197 21.53 4.01 -15.10
N ALA A 198 20.59 4.18 -14.17
CA ALA A 198 19.22 4.53 -14.50
C ALA A 198 19.13 5.96 -15.04
N ARG A 199 18.10 6.25 -15.83
CA ARG A 199 17.91 7.53 -16.50
C ARG A 199 16.78 8.32 -15.86
N LEU A 200 17.10 9.44 -15.22
CA LEU A 200 16.09 10.41 -14.77
C LEU A 200 15.44 11.11 -15.98
N LEU A 201 14.11 11.08 -16.06
CA LEU A 201 13.34 11.73 -17.13
C LEU A 201 12.57 12.95 -16.67
N VAL A 202 12.04 12.94 -15.44
CA VAL A 202 11.28 14.03 -14.81
C VAL A 202 11.52 14.01 -13.31
N GLY A 203 11.48 15.16 -12.67
CA GLY A 203 11.41 15.30 -11.21
C GLY A 203 12.75 15.21 -10.51
N ASN A 204 12.78 14.52 -9.35
CA ASN A 204 13.89 14.46 -8.41
C ASN A 204 14.25 15.84 -7.83
N VAL A 205 13.22 16.66 -7.56
CA VAL A 205 13.35 17.99 -6.94
C VAL A 205 12.69 17.95 -5.57
N ARG A 206 13.42 18.40 -4.55
CA ARG A 206 12.97 18.43 -3.17
C ARG A 206 13.03 19.85 -2.59
N ASP A 207 11.98 20.22 -1.85
CA ASP A 207 11.92 21.39 -1.00
C ASP A 207 11.25 21.02 0.33
N GLY A 208 12.06 20.83 1.37
CA GLY A 208 11.59 20.29 2.64
C GLY A 208 10.91 18.92 2.46
N ALA A 209 9.64 18.82 2.86
CA ALA A 209 8.81 17.62 2.68
C ALA A 209 8.14 17.52 1.30
N LEU A 210 8.22 18.55 0.48
CA LEU A 210 7.69 18.52 -0.88
C LEU A 210 8.70 17.81 -1.81
N TYR A 211 8.25 16.72 -2.44
CA TYR A 211 9.05 15.99 -3.41
C TYR A 211 8.29 15.83 -4.71
N SER A 212 8.91 16.22 -5.81
CA SER A 212 8.27 16.25 -7.12
C SER A 212 7.88 14.87 -7.63
N PRO A 213 6.81 14.73 -8.43
CA PRO A 213 6.57 13.53 -9.23
C PRO A 213 7.80 13.19 -10.06
N THR A 214 8.30 11.95 -9.94
CA THR A 214 9.60 11.58 -10.46
C THR A 214 9.52 10.33 -11.32
N VAL A 215 10.06 10.38 -12.54
CA VAL A 215 10.13 9.25 -13.48
C VAL A 215 11.58 8.86 -13.72
N VAL A 216 11.88 7.59 -13.47
CA VAL A 216 13.22 7.01 -13.64
C VAL A 216 13.13 5.82 -14.61
N ASP A 217 13.75 5.93 -15.76
CA ASP A 217 13.77 4.89 -16.79
C ASP A 217 15.05 4.03 -16.71
N ARG A 218 15.02 2.87 -17.34
CA ARG A 218 16.15 1.94 -17.42
C ARG A 218 16.62 1.45 -16.05
N VAL A 219 15.73 1.32 -15.10
CA VAL A 219 16.06 0.69 -13.82
C VAL A 219 16.16 -0.82 -13.98
N THR A 220 17.02 -1.44 -13.17
CA THR A 220 17.25 -2.90 -13.20
C THR A 220 16.73 -3.56 -11.92
N PRO A 221 16.40 -4.87 -11.95
CA PRO A 221 15.82 -5.57 -10.82
C PRO A 221 16.68 -5.60 -9.55
N ASP A 222 18.00 -5.40 -9.67
CA ASP A 222 18.94 -5.37 -8.55
C ASP A 222 19.03 -4.03 -7.83
N MET A 223 18.49 -2.96 -8.42
CA MET A 223 18.49 -1.63 -7.81
C MET A 223 17.61 -1.58 -6.56
N PRO A 224 18.04 -0.93 -5.46
CA PRO A 224 17.24 -0.72 -4.26
C PRO A 224 15.89 -0.05 -4.52
N LEU A 225 15.81 0.85 -5.51
CA LEU A 225 14.56 1.49 -5.96
C LEU A 225 13.51 0.48 -6.45
N VAL A 226 13.94 -0.69 -6.96
CA VAL A 226 13.07 -1.76 -7.46
C VAL A 226 12.81 -2.83 -6.40
N LYS A 227 13.84 -3.17 -5.61
CA LYS A 227 13.74 -4.24 -4.60
C LYS A 227 12.89 -3.87 -3.40
N TYR A 228 12.98 -2.61 -2.98
CA TYR A 228 12.38 -2.16 -1.71
C TYR A 228 11.35 -1.07 -1.95
N GLU A 229 10.33 -1.06 -1.13
CA GLU A 229 9.29 -0.05 -1.16
C GLU A 229 9.88 1.36 -0.98
N THR A 230 9.58 2.25 -1.95
CA THR A 230 9.81 3.69 -1.85
C THR A 230 8.48 4.38 -1.68
N PHE A 231 8.11 4.68 -0.47
CA PHE A 231 6.78 5.17 -0.11
C PHE A 231 6.62 6.67 -0.44
N GLY A 232 6.71 6.97 -1.74
CA GLY A 232 6.70 8.33 -2.29
C GLY A 232 6.43 8.37 -3.80
N PRO A 233 6.41 9.56 -4.41
CA PRO A 233 5.95 9.76 -5.79
C PRO A 233 7.05 9.47 -6.81
N VAL A 234 7.50 8.22 -6.86
CA VAL A 234 8.59 7.77 -7.75
C VAL A 234 8.11 6.62 -8.63
N SER A 235 8.30 6.75 -9.94
CA SER A 235 7.86 5.84 -11.00
C SER A 235 9.06 5.24 -11.74
N PRO A 236 9.60 4.10 -11.30
CA PRO A 236 10.65 3.38 -12.01
C PRO A 236 10.07 2.52 -13.15
N ILE A 237 10.68 2.61 -14.34
CA ILE A 237 10.27 1.89 -15.56
C ILE A 237 11.30 0.83 -15.90
N MET A 238 10.82 -0.41 -16.06
CA MET A 238 11.58 -1.58 -16.50
C MET A 238 10.97 -2.18 -17.75
N ARG A 239 11.79 -2.87 -18.55
CA ARG A 239 11.34 -3.55 -19.76
C ARG A 239 11.39 -5.06 -19.58
N PHE A 240 10.44 -5.75 -20.22
CA PHE A 240 10.44 -7.20 -20.35
C PHE A 240 10.10 -7.59 -21.80
N ARG A 241 10.39 -8.83 -22.21
CA ARG A 241 10.25 -9.33 -23.58
C ARG A 241 9.03 -10.20 -23.81
N ASP A 242 8.58 -10.88 -22.77
CA ASP A 242 7.48 -11.84 -22.84
C ASP A 242 6.76 -11.96 -21.51
N ILE A 243 5.60 -12.62 -21.50
CA ILE A 243 4.78 -12.81 -20.30
C ILE A 243 5.52 -13.57 -19.19
N ASP A 244 6.39 -14.52 -19.54
CA ASP A 244 7.13 -15.32 -18.55
C ASP A 244 8.14 -14.43 -17.80
N GLU A 245 8.79 -13.51 -18.50
CA GLU A 245 9.68 -12.54 -17.88
C GLU A 245 8.88 -11.54 -17.02
N ALA A 246 7.72 -11.07 -17.50
CA ALA A 246 6.84 -10.18 -16.73
C ALA A 246 6.42 -10.80 -15.39
N ILE A 247 5.99 -12.07 -15.40
CA ILE A 247 5.58 -12.81 -14.20
C ILE A 247 6.79 -12.98 -13.27
N ARG A 248 7.93 -13.42 -13.78
CA ARG A 248 9.15 -13.54 -12.96
C ARG A 248 9.56 -12.21 -12.31
N MET A 249 9.55 -11.11 -13.08
CA MET A 249 9.87 -9.77 -12.57
C MET A 249 8.86 -9.29 -11.53
N SER A 250 7.58 -9.54 -11.75
CA SER A 250 6.54 -9.18 -10.79
C SER A 250 6.74 -9.90 -9.45
N ASN A 251 6.98 -11.23 -9.50
CA ASN A 251 7.14 -12.09 -8.33
C ASN A 251 8.51 -11.99 -7.63
N SER A 252 9.47 -11.22 -8.20
CA SER A 252 10.87 -11.22 -7.78
C SER A 252 11.16 -10.48 -6.47
N THR A 253 10.18 -9.79 -5.90
CA THR A 253 10.35 -9.06 -4.63
C THR A 253 9.74 -9.83 -3.47
N ASP A 254 10.15 -9.48 -2.26
CA ASP A 254 9.59 -10.05 -1.04
C ASP A 254 8.16 -9.54 -0.76
N TYR A 255 7.72 -8.51 -1.47
CA TYR A 255 6.36 -7.95 -1.36
C TYR A 255 5.38 -8.69 -2.28
N ALA A 256 4.13 -8.76 -1.84
CA ALA A 256 3.06 -9.42 -2.61
C ALA A 256 1.67 -8.94 -2.19
N LEU A 257 1.42 -7.62 -2.32
CA LEU A 257 0.14 -7.04 -1.92
C LEU A 257 -0.86 -7.09 -3.08
N SER A 258 -0.58 -6.39 -4.17
CA SER A 258 -1.46 -6.30 -5.32
C SER A 258 -0.67 -6.13 -6.62
N SER A 259 -1.32 -6.35 -7.75
CA SER A 259 -0.77 -6.11 -9.09
C SER A 259 -1.85 -5.54 -10.01
N SER A 260 -1.42 -4.73 -10.99
CA SER A 260 -2.24 -4.25 -12.11
C SER A 260 -1.71 -4.84 -13.41
N ILE A 261 -2.60 -5.22 -14.30
CA ILE A 261 -2.25 -5.68 -15.64
C ILE A 261 -3.04 -4.93 -16.71
N CYS A 262 -2.35 -4.47 -17.75
CA CYS A 262 -2.93 -3.79 -18.90
C CYS A 262 -2.76 -4.68 -20.15
N THR A 263 -3.82 -5.41 -20.50
CA THR A 263 -3.94 -6.27 -21.68
C THR A 263 -5.41 -6.52 -21.97
N ASN A 264 -5.74 -6.81 -23.22
CA ASN A 264 -7.08 -7.25 -23.66
C ASN A 264 -7.12 -8.76 -23.96
N ARG A 265 -5.99 -9.46 -23.89
CA ARG A 265 -5.87 -10.89 -24.21
C ARG A 265 -6.28 -11.73 -23.01
N PHE A 266 -7.33 -12.52 -23.20
CA PHE A 266 -7.87 -13.38 -22.14
C PHE A 266 -6.90 -14.49 -21.70
N ASP A 267 -6.07 -15.00 -22.61
CA ASP A 267 -5.01 -15.96 -22.28
C ASP A 267 -3.93 -15.36 -21.37
N TYR A 268 -3.53 -14.11 -21.59
CA TYR A 268 -2.63 -13.37 -20.70
C TYR A 268 -3.27 -13.10 -19.35
N ILE A 269 -4.51 -12.61 -19.34
CA ILE A 269 -5.25 -12.33 -18.09
C ILE A 269 -5.32 -13.59 -17.23
N THR A 270 -5.67 -14.75 -17.83
CA THR A 270 -5.76 -16.03 -17.10
C THR A 270 -4.43 -16.43 -16.50
N ARG A 271 -3.33 -16.31 -17.24
CA ARG A 271 -2.00 -16.61 -16.74
C ARG A 271 -1.59 -15.69 -15.58
N PHE A 272 -1.78 -14.38 -15.72
CA PHE A 272 -1.46 -13.43 -14.64
C PHE A 272 -2.25 -13.70 -13.36
N ILE A 273 -3.56 -13.97 -13.47
CA ILE A 273 -4.40 -14.30 -12.31
C ILE A 273 -3.89 -15.58 -11.62
N THR A 274 -3.41 -16.56 -12.37
CA THR A 274 -2.98 -17.85 -11.84
C THR A 274 -1.55 -17.84 -11.30
N GLU A 275 -0.64 -17.09 -11.95
CA GLU A 275 0.80 -17.22 -11.72
C GLU A 275 1.40 -16.04 -10.91
N LEU A 276 0.68 -14.94 -10.75
CA LEU A 276 1.15 -13.84 -9.90
C LEU A 276 0.95 -14.20 -8.42
N GLU A 277 2.04 -14.11 -7.65
CA GLU A 277 2.07 -14.39 -6.22
C GLU A 277 1.69 -13.13 -5.42
N VAL A 278 0.44 -12.70 -5.52
CA VAL A 278 -0.06 -11.48 -4.86
C VAL A 278 -1.42 -11.69 -4.23
N GLY A 279 -1.82 -10.78 -3.36
CA GLY A 279 -3.14 -10.81 -2.71
C GLY A 279 -4.29 -10.48 -3.64
N SER A 280 -4.08 -9.61 -4.64
CA SER A 280 -5.08 -9.24 -5.64
C SER A 280 -4.45 -8.90 -7.00
N VAL A 281 -5.20 -9.18 -8.08
CA VAL A 281 -4.82 -8.82 -9.45
C VAL A 281 -5.96 -8.00 -10.05
N ASN A 282 -5.67 -6.80 -10.51
CA ASN A 282 -6.62 -5.89 -11.14
C ASN A 282 -6.31 -5.75 -12.63
N VAL A 283 -7.31 -5.95 -13.48
CA VAL A 283 -7.18 -5.87 -14.94
C VAL A 283 -7.65 -4.52 -15.42
N ARG A 284 -6.80 -3.78 -16.12
CA ARG A 284 -7.06 -2.42 -16.64
C ARG A 284 -7.56 -1.46 -15.55
N GLU A 285 -6.93 -1.57 -14.38
CA GLU A 285 -7.22 -0.73 -13.21
C GLU A 285 -5.95 -0.63 -12.35
N VAL A 286 -5.88 0.33 -11.44
CA VAL A 286 -4.74 0.47 -10.52
C VAL A 286 -4.67 -0.69 -9.51
N PRO A 287 -3.48 -1.04 -8.96
CA PRO A 287 -3.37 -2.13 -7.98
C PRO A 287 -4.26 -1.94 -6.74
N GLY A 288 -4.49 -0.69 -6.36
CA GLY A 288 -5.30 -0.34 -5.18
C GLY A 288 -6.81 -0.29 -5.43
N TYR A 289 -7.30 -0.63 -6.63
CA TYR A 289 -8.73 -0.68 -6.90
C TYR A 289 -9.39 -1.81 -6.11
N ARG A 290 -10.46 -1.49 -5.41
CA ARG A 290 -11.32 -2.47 -4.75
C ARG A 290 -12.72 -1.89 -4.50
N LEU A 291 -13.70 -2.76 -4.45
CA LEU A 291 -15.00 -2.48 -3.86
C LEU A 291 -14.96 -2.76 -2.36
N GLU A 292 -15.86 -2.18 -1.58
CA GLU A 292 -15.89 -2.30 -0.11
C GLU A 292 -16.00 -3.76 0.36
N LEU A 293 -16.71 -4.60 -0.38
CA LEU A 293 -16.88 -6.03 -0.07
C LEU A 293 -15.73 -6.91 -0.56
N THR A 294 -14.83 -6.37 -1.37
CA THR A 294 -13.72 -7.14 -1.93
C THR A 294 -12.69 -7.46 -0.83
N PRO A 295 -12.36 -8.74 -0.61
CA PRO A 295 -11.29 -9.11 0.31
C PRO A 295 -9.96 -8.49 -0.10
N PHE A 296 -9.27 -7.86 0.84
CA PHE A 296 -8.00 -7.19 0.63
C PHE A 296 -6.95 -7.63 1.64
N GLY A 297 -5.74 -7.89 1.18
CA GLY A 297 -4.60 -8.24 2.03
C GLY A 297 -3.52 -8.97 1.24
N GLY A 298 -2.27 -8.79 1.67
CA GLY A 298 -1.08 -9.35 1.03
C GLY A 298 -0.65 -10.71 1.55
N VAL A 299 0.28 -11.31 0.83
CA VAL A 299 1.06 -12.49 1.21
C VAL A 299 2.54 -12.13 1.23
N LYS A 300 3.44 -13.05 1.50
CA LYS A 300 4.87 -12.81 1.70
C LYS A 300 5.08 -11.69 2.75
N ASP A 301 5.95 -10.74 2.50
CA ASP A 301 6.24 -9.62 3.40
C ASP A 301 5.14 -8.54 3.42
N SER A 302 4.14 -8.65 2.57
CA SER A 302 2.99 -7.72 2.57
C SER A 302 1.88 -8.11 3.55
N GLY A 303 1.90 -9.30 4.12
CA GLY A 303 0.91 -9.72 5.11
C GLY A 303 0.90 -11.22 5.36
N LEU A 304 0.03 -11.66 6.28
CA LEU A 304 -0.08 -13.07 6.67
C LEU A 304 -1.14 -13.86 5.86
N GLY A 305 -1.65 -13.29 4.76
CA GLY A 305 -2.71 -13.92 3.95
C GLY A 305 -4.12 -13.73 4.50
N TYR A 306 -4.28 -13.15 5.68
CA TYR A 306 -5.59 -12.72 6.20
C TYR A 306 -6.08 -11.51 5.40
N LYS A 307 -7.39 -11.43 5.21
CA LYS A 307 -7.99 -10.39 4.39
C LYS A 307 -8.76 -9.38 5.25
N GLU A 308 -8.59 -8.09 4.92
CA GLU A 308 -9.52 -7.03 5.29
C GLU A 308 -10.70 -7.00 4.29
N GLY A 309 -11.65 -6.12 4.47
CA GLY A 309 -12.94 -6.06 3.79
C GLY A 309 -14.03 -6.33 4.80
N VAL A 310 -15.29 -5.96 4.51
CA VAL A 310 -16.35 -5.95 5.55
C VAL A 310 -16.49 -7.35 6.20
N GLN A 311 -16.77 -8.37 5.41
CA GLN A 311 -17.01 -9.72 5.93
C GLN A 311 -15.74 -10.42 6.41
N GLU A 312 -14.65 -10.31 5.66
CA GLU A 312 -13.38 -10.99 6.00
C GLU A 312 -12.75 -10.38 7.25
N ALA A 313 -12.84 -9.06 7.41
CA ALA A 313 -12.40 -8.42 8.64
C ALA A 313 -13.21 -8.92 9.84
N MET A 314 -14.55 -8.98 9.75
CA MET A 314 -15.39 -9.51 10.83
C MET A 314 -15.05 -10.97 11.19
N LYS A 315 -14.79 -11.83 10.20
CA LYS A 315 -14.30 -13.21 10.45
C LYS A 315 -12.98 -13.22 11.21
N SER A 316 -12.06 -12.32 10.90
CA SER A 316 -10.77 -12.20 11.60
C SER A 316 -10.92 -11.82 13.08
N PHE A 317 -11.97 -11.08 13.43
CA PHE A 317 -12.28 -10.63 14.78
C PHE A 317 -13.17 -11.61 15.59
N THR A 318 -13.47 -12.78 15.06
CA THR A 318 -14.35 -13.77 15.70
C THR A 318 -13.71 -15.15 15.80
N ASN A 319 -14.24 -15.96 16.72
CA ASN A 319 -13.93 -17.38 16.82
C ASN A 319 -15.13 -18.21 16.37
N VAL A 320 -14.89 -19.23 15.55
CA VAL A 320 -15.93 -20.20 15.16
C VAL A 320 -16.15 -21.15 16.32
N LYS A 321 -17.44 -21.29 16.73
CA LYS A 321 -17.86 -22.29 17.73
C LYS A 321 -18.81 -23.29 17.06
N THR A 322 -18.47 -24.56 17.12
CA THR A 322 -19.34 -25.65 16.70
C THR A 322 -20.12 -26.20 17.89
N TYR A 323 -21.39 -26.49 17.71
CA TYR A 323 -22.21 -27.15 18.70
C TYR A 323 -23.08 -28.24 18.05
N SER A 324 -23.49 -29.20 18.83
CA SER A 324 -24.41 -30.27 18.43
C SER A 324 -25.56 -30.33 19.42
N LEU A 325 -26.76 -30.52 18.92
CA LEU A 325 -27.97 -30.65 19.72
C LEU A 325 -28.57 -32.07 19.52
N PRO A 326 -29.14 -32.68 20.55
CA PRO A 326 -29.55 -34.09 20.53
C PRO A 326 -30.95 -34.36 19.93
N TRP A 327 -31.55 -33.40 19.20
CA TRP A 327 -32.83 -33.57 18.51
C TRP A 327 -32.72 -33.50 17.00
#